data_32a8ed50b2854563ac8fef533e5f977e
#
_entry.id   32a8ed50b2854563ac8fef533e5f977e
#
_cell.length_a   1.000
_cell.length_b   1.000
_cell.length_c   1.000
_cell.angle_alpha   90.00
_cell.angle_beta   90.00
_cell.angle_gamma   90.00
#
_symmetry.space_group_name_H-M   'P 1'
#
loop_
_entity.id
_entity.type
_entity.pdbx_description
1 polymer ?
#
loop_
_entity_poly.entity_id
_entity_poly.type
_entity_poly.pdbx_seq_one_letter_code
_entity_poly.pdbx_strand_id
1 'polypeptide(L)'
;MKFKDWYDRSSSSEKGGLDKDGFIRTSDRFVTLANTLNRKIIAQDVQYTLLFAAARYSSHVGKNVMDVENQEEFINHLANQYRDMLREGFADPAV
;
A
#
# COMPACT_ATOMS: atom_id res chain seq x y z
N MET A 1 10.49 -12.58 11.39
CA MET A 1 9.07 -12.78 11.06
C MET A 1 8.92 -13.09 9.58
N LYS A 2 8.18 -14.11 9.24
CA LYS A 2 7.87 -14.40 7.86
C LYS A 2 6.82 -13.43 7.36
N PHE A 3 6.97 -12.96 6.13
CA PHE A 3 6.03 -12.02 5.54
C PHE A 3 4.60 -12.56 5.51
N LYS A 4 4.46 -13.84 5.21
CA LYS A 4 3.16 -14.51 5.18
C LYS A 4 2.45 -14.46 6.53
N ASP A 5 3.17 -14.67 7.63
CA ASP A 5 2.59 -14.67 8.98
C ASP A 5 2.11 -13.28 9.38
N TRP A 6 2.72 -12.27 8.81
CA TRP A 6 2.43 -10.88 9.18
C TRP A 6 1.02 -10.45 8.78
N TYR A 7 0.51 -10.90 7.63
CA TYR A 7 -0.82 -10.51 7.19
C TYR A 7 -1.86 -11.62 7.34
N ASP A 8 -1.49 -12.76 7.84
CA ASP A 8 -2.44 -13.86 8.10
C ASP A 8 -3.04 -13.65 9.49
N ARG A 9 -4.06 -12.81 9.55
CA ARG A 9 -4.73 -12.43 10.80
C ARG A 9 -6.05 -13.18 10.92
N SER A 10 -6.13 -14.06 11.88
CA SER A 10 -7.31 -14.90 12.10
C SER A 10 -8.57 -14.12 12.50
N SER A 11 -8.41 -12.94 13.08
CA SER A 11 -9.53 -12.10 13.52
C SER A 11 -10.18 -11.29 12.39
N SER A 12 -9.84 -11.58 11.16
CA SER A 12 -10.25 -10.79 10.01
C SER A 12 -11.76 -10.73 9.78
N SER A 13 -12.55 -11.64 10.33
CA SER A 13 -14.00 -11.68 10.14
C SER A 13 -14.72 -10.43 10.66
N GLU A 14 -14.11 -9.68 11.56
CA GLU A 14 -14.69 -8.44 12.11
C GLU A 14 -14.21 -7.18 11.41
N LYS A 15 -13.39 -7.32 10.39
CA LYS A 15 -12.87 -6.17 9.67
C LYS A 15 -13.93 -5.54 8.79
N GLY A 16 -13.94 -4.22 8.76
CA GLY A 16 -14.75 -3.43 7.83
C GLY A 16 -13.89 -2.65 6.87
N GLY A 17 -14.50 -2.12 5.84
CA GLY A 17 -13.85 -1.19 4.92
C GLY A 17 -13.63 0.16 5.59
N LEU A 18 -12.79 0.99 4.97
CA LEU A 18 -12.47 2.31 5.47
C LEU A 18 -13.45 3.34 4.90
N ASP A 19 -13.93 4.24 5.76
CA ASP A 19 -14.55 5.48 5.30
C ASP A 19 -13.44 6.47 4.90
N LYS A 20 -13.83 7.67 4.44
CA LYS A 20 -12.88 8.67 3.98
C LYS A 20 -11.87 9.06 5.06
N ASP A 21 -12.35 9.31 6.27
CA ASP A 21 -11.48 9.72 7.38
C ASP A 21 -10.56 8.58 7.80
N GLY A 22 -11.07 7.37 7.86
CA GLY A 22 -10.27 6.19 8.14
C GLY A 22 -9.20 5.95 7.09
N PHE A 23 -9.52 6.18 5.82
CA PHE A 23 -8.57 6.07 4.73
C PHE A 23 -7.40 7.05 4.92
N ILE A 24 -7.71 8.31 5.21
CA ILE A 24 -6.69 9.34 5.43
C ILE A 24 -5.81 8.98 6.64
N ARG A 25 -6.43 8.60 7.75
CA ARG A 25 -5.67 8.24 8.97
C ARG A 25 -4.76 7.04 8.74
N THR A 26 -5.24 6.04 8.01
CA THR A 26 -4.45 4.84 7.71
C THR A 26 -3.30 5.18 6.78
N SER A 27 -3.55 5.97 5.74
CA SER A 27 -2.52 6.46 4.83
C SER A 27 -1.43 7.21 5.59
N ASP A 28 -1.82 8.08 6.52
CA ASP A 28 -0.87 8.86 7.32
C ASP A 28 0.05 7.97 8.17
N ARG A 29 -0.43 6.80 8.60
CA ARG A 29 0.41 5.86 9.35
C ARG A 29 1.55 5.33 8.50
N PHE A 30 1.31 5.04 7.22
CA PHE A 30 2.37 4.61 6.31
C PHE A 30 3.38 5.73 6.07
N VAL A 31 2.89 6.96 5.86
CA VAL A 31 3.77 8.12 5.65
C VAL A 31 4.60 8.41 6.90
N THR A 32 3.99 8.31 8.09
CA THR A 32 4.69 8.50 9.36
C THR A 32 5.81 7.48 9.52
N LEU A 33 5.54 6.22 9.19
CA LEU A 33 6.58 5.17 9.23
C LEU A 33 7.70 5.50 8.25
N ALA A 34 7.38 5.89 7.03
CA ALA A 34 8.37 6.26 6.03
C ALA A 34 9.25 7.41 6.53
N ASN A 35 8.65 8.43 7.15
CA ASN A 35 9.39 9.56 7.71
C ASN A 35 10.32 9.13 8.85
N THR A 36 9.85 8.19 9.68
CA THR A 36 10.69 7.64 10.77
C THR A 36 11.89 6.90 10.19
N LEU A 37 11.68 6.08 9.19
CA LEU A 37 12.76 5.34 8.52
C LEU A 37 13.75 6.28 7.84
N ASN A 38 13.26 7.39 7.30
CA ASN A 38 14.10 8.38 6.61
C ASN A 38 15.11 9.07 7.53
N ARG A 39 14.98 8.93 8.84
CA ARG A 39 15.97 9.48 9.77
C ARG A 39 17.33 8.79 9.63
N LYS A 40 17.35 7.53 9.18
CA LYS A 40 18.57 6.73 9.04
C LYS A 40 18.79 6.21 7.63
N ILE A 41 17.79 6.28 6.76
CA ILE A 41 17.81 5.76 5.42
C ILE A 41 17.45 6.90 4.47
N ILE A 42 18.19 7.05 3.37
CA ILE A 42 17.89 8.12 2.41
C ILE A 42 16.48 7.94 1.83
N ALA A 43 15.83 9.06 1.54
CA ALA A 43 14.43 9.07 1.13
C ALA A 43 14.16 8.21 -0.12
N GLN A 44 15.09 8.20 -1.08
CA GLN A 44 14.95 7.41 -2.31
C GLN A 44 14.88 5.91 -2.00
N ASP A 45 15.65 5.44 -1.03
CA ASP A 45 15.61 4.03 -0.65
C ASP A 45 14.36 3.70 0.17
N VAL A 46 13.90 4.60 1.02
CA VAL A 46 12.63 4.44 1.73
C VAL A 46 11.49 4.32 0.74
N GLN A 47 11.45 5.21 -0.24
CA GLN A 47 10.43 5.20 -1.28
C GLN A 47 10.44 3.90 -2.08
N TYR A 48 11.62 3.42 -2.47
CA TYR A 48 11.74 2.21 -3.27
C TYR A 48 11.31 0.97 -2.48
N THR A 49 11.71 0.87 -1.21
CA THR A 49 11.30 -0.26 -0.36
C THR A 49 9.81 -0.23 -0.05
N LEU A 50 9.22 0.95 0.09
CA LEU A 50 7.78 1.09 0.27
C LEU A 50 7.03 0.60 -0.98
N LEU A 51 7.51 0.97 -2.16
CA LEU A 51 6.93 0.50 -3.43
C LEU A 51 6.99 -1.03 -3.53
N PHE A 52 8.14 -1.62 -3.18
CA PHE A 52 8.30 -3.07 -3.18
C PHE A 52 7.35 -3.75 -2.19
N ALA A 53 7.25 -3.22 -0.98
CA ALA A 53 6.36 -3.76 0.04
C ALA A 53 4.89 -3.67 -0.40
N ALA A 54 4.51 -2.56 -1.01
CA ALA A 54 3.14 -2.39 -1.54
C ALA A 54 2.85 -3.41 -2.64
N ALA A 55 3.80 -3.65 -3.54
CA ALA A 55 3.62 -4.63 -4.60
C ALA A 55 3.45 -6.05 -4.04
N ARG A 56 4.24 -6.41 -3.03
CA ARG A 56 4.12 -7.71 -2.36
C ARG A 56 2.76 -7.87 -1.68
N TYR A 57 2.32 -6.85 -0.97
CA TYR A 57 1.03 -6.90 -0.28
C TYR A 57 -0.13 -6.97 -1.27
N SER A 58 -0.08 -6.16 -2.33
CA SER A 58 -1.11 -6.18 -3.37
C SER A 58 -1.16 -7.51 -4.11
N SER A 59 0.00 -8.13 -4.36
CA SER A 59 0.06 -9.47 -4.97
C SER A 59 -0.61 -10.50 -4.07
N HIS A 60 -0.35 -10.43 -2.76
CA HIS A 60 -1.00 -11.31 -1.80
C HIS A 60 -2.51 -11.14 -1.83
N VAL A 61 -2.99 -9.90 -1.80
CA VAL A 61 -4.43 -9.61 -1.82
C VAL A 61 -5.06 -10.16 -3.11
N GLY A 62 -4.43 -9.91 -4.25
CA GLY A 62 -4.94 -10.39 -5.53
C GLY A 62 -5.01 -11.91 -5.62
N LYS A 63 -3.98 -12.60 -5.10
CA LYS A 63 -3.88 -14.06 -5.20
C LYS A 63 -4.72 -14.79 -4.15
N ASN A 64 -4.76 -14.29 -2.91
CA ASN A 64 -5.24 -15.07 -1.78
C ASN A 64 -6.50 -14.52 -1.13
N VAL A 65 -6.86 -13.27 -1.39
CA VAL A 65 -8.04 -12.62 -0.81
C VAL A 65 -9.12 -12.42 -1.87
N MET A 66 -8.76 -11.86 -3.03
CA MET A 66 -9.70 -11.54 -4.09
C MET A 66 -9.86 -12.66 -5.12
N ASP A 67 -8.90 -13.57 -5.19
CA ASP A 67 -8.88 -14.65 -6.18
C ASP A 67 -9.00 -14.12 -7.61
N VAL A 68 -8.10 -13.24 -7.97
CA VAL A 68 -8.10 -12.57 -9.27
C VAL A 68 -7.83 -13.58 -10.39
N GLU A 69 -8.74 -13.67 -11.37
CA GLU A 69 -8.60 -14.57 -12.50
C GLU A 69 -7.65 -14.05 -13.56
N ASN A 70 -7.75 -12.76 -13.89
CA ASN A 70 -6.88 -12.14 -14.89
C ASN A 70 -5.85 -11.25 -14.19
N GLN A 71 -4.65 -11.80 -14.03
CA GLN A 71 -3.56 -11.11 -13.33
C GLN A 71 -3.15 -9.83 -14.04
N GLU A 72 -3.07 -9.85 -15.37
CA GLU A 72 -2.64 -8.68 -16.13
C GLU A 72 -3.62 -7.52 -16.03
N GLU A 73 -4.91 -7.80 -16.03
CA GLU A 73 -5.92 -6.75 -15.81
C GLU A 73 -5.78 -6.13 -14.42
N PHE A 74 -5.56 -6.95 -13.41
CA PHE A 74 -5.35 -6.49 -12.04
C PHE A 74 -4.10 -5.63 -11.93
N ILE A 75 -3.00 -6.08 -12.51
CA ILE A 75 -1.74 -5.34 -12.53
C ILE A 75 -1.92 -3.98 -13.21
N ASN A 76 -2.54 -3.97 -14.39
CA ASN A 76 -2.76 -2.73 -15.13
C ASN A 76 -3.66 -1.77 -14.36
N HIS A 77 -4.69 -2.28 -13.70
CA HIS A 77 -5.58 -1.46 -12.89
C HIS A 77 -4.82 -0.76 -11.75
N LEU A 78 -4.02 -1.52 -11.00
CA LEU A 78 -3.24 -0.95 -9.90
C LEU A 78 -2.16 0.01 -10.40
N ALA A 79 -1.51 -0.32 -11.50
CA ALA A 79 -0.49 0.55 -12.08
C ALA A 79 -1.09 1.88 -12.52
N ASN A 80 -2.28 1.86 -13.12
CA ASN A 80 -2.99 3.06 -13.54
C ASN A 80 -3.43 3.90 -12.34
N GLN A 81 -3.93 3.26 -11.29
CA GLN A 81 -4.29 3.96 -10.05
C GLN A 81 -3.07 4.63 -9.42
N TYR A 82 -1.95 3.93 -9.35
CA TYR A 82 -0.71 4.49 -8.80
C TYR A 82 -0.23 5.69 -9.59
N ARG A 83 -0.30 5.61 -10.92
CA ARG A 83 0.04 6.72 -11.80
C ARG A 83 -0.81 7.95 -11.50
N ASP A 84 -2.12 7.76 -11.37
CA ASP A 84 -3.05 8.86 -11.09
C ASP A 84 -2.81 9.46 -9.70
N MET A 85 -2.52 8.63 -8.72
CA MET A 85 -2.17 9.08 -7.36
C MET A 85 -0.89 9.93 -7.36
N LEU A 86 0.11 9.53 -8.14
CA LEU A 86 1.33 10.31 -8.29
C LEU A 86 1.05 11.67 -8.92
N ARG A 87 0.22 11.72 -9.96
CA ARG A 87 -0.15 12.98 -10.60
C ARG A 87 -0.88 13.91 -9.63
N GLU A 88 -1.80 13.36 -8.85
CA GLU A 88 -2.50 14.12 -7.82
C GLU A 88 -1.53 14.64 -6.76
N GLY A 89 -0.59 13.82 -6.33
CA GLY A 89 0.43 14.21 -5.36
C GLY A 89 1.31 15.36 -5.86
N PHE A 90 1.76 15.30 -7.12
CA PHE A 90 2.56 16.38 -7.70
C PHE A 90 1.75 17.68 -7.84
N ALA A 91 0.45 17.59 -8.03
CA ALA A 91 -0.42 18.76 -8.15
C ALA A 91 -0.85 19.33 -6.79
N ASP A 92 -0.70 18.57 -5.72
CA ASP A 92 -1.14 18.97 -4.39
C ASP A 92 -0.04 19.78 -3.68
N PRO A 93 -0.31 21.06 -3.35
CA PRO A 93 0.71 21.90 -2.69
C PRO A 93 1.04 21.44 -1.29
N ALA A 94 0.23 20.56 -0.68
CA ALA A 94 0.47 20.05 0.68
C ALA A 94 1.42 18.86 0.71
N VAL A 95 1.78 18.31 -0.44
CA VAL A 95 2.68 17.15 -0.52
C VAL A 95 4.12 17.57 -0.76
#